data_48204c5f80a608bcdfc8c9fcb1fc2061
#
_entry.id   48204c5f80a608bcdfc8c9fcb1fc2061
#
_cell.length_a   1.000
_cell.length_b   1.000
_cell.length_c   1.000
_cell.angle_alpha   90.00
_cell.angle_beta   90.00
_cell.angle_gamma   90.00
#
_symmetry.space_group_name_H-M   'P 1'
#
loop_
_entity.id
_entity.type
_entity.pdbx_description
1 polymer ?
#
loop_
_entity_poly.entity_id
_entity_poly.type
_entity_poly.pdbx_seq_one_letter_code
_entity_poly.pdbx_strand_id
1 'polypeptide(L)'
;LPALTDILKYHVVGDSVMSSMLSNGQTVTTLLGSDVTVTITGGNVYINNAMVTVADIVGDNGVVHVIDAVLLPPTPSNSVYDIISNSADHTILEIAIDTCGLAGTLKGPGPFTVFAPTDAAFNALPAGTITSLLSNLPALTDILKYHVVGDSVMSSMLSNGQIVTTLEGSDVTVAISGGNVYINNAMVTVADIVG
;
A
#
# COMPACT_ATOMS: atom_id res chain seq x y z
N LEU A 1 7.88 -4.16 -9.71
CA LEU A 1 9.00 -3.95 -8.78
C LEU A 1 8.57 -2.89 -7.77
N PRO A 2 8.86 -3.05 -6.46
CA PRO A 2 8.58 -2.03 -5.46
C PRO A 2 9.30 -0.73 -5.82
N ALA A 3 8.75 0.42 -5.39
CA ALA A 3 9.40 1.70 -5.59
C ALA A 3 10.76 1.74 -4.86
N LEU A 4 11.73 2.48 -5.39
CA LEU A 4 13.05 2.58 -4.76
C LEU A 4 12.94 3.07 -3.30
N THR A 5 12.02 3.98 -3.03
CA THR A 5 11.75 4.48 -1.67
C THR A 5 11.33 3.36 -0.72
N ASP A 6 10.50 2.41 -1.19
CA ASP A 6 10.02 1.29 -0.37
C ASP A 6 11.16 0.30 -0.10
N ILE A 7 11.98 0.03 -1.10
CA ILE A 7 13.19 -0.78 -0.94
C ILE A 7 14.10 -0.15 0.12
N LEU A 8 14.36 1.15 0.04
CA LEU A 8 15.22 1.85 1.00
C LEU A 8 14.63 1.83 2.42
N LYS A 9 13.32 2.07 2.59
CA LYS A 9 12.65 1.97 3.89
C LYS A 9 12.67 0.55 4.46
N TYR A 10 12.65 -0.47 3.60
CA TYR A 10 12.74 -1.88 4.00
C TYR A 10 14.13 -2.27 4.52
N HIS A 11 15.17 -1.48 4.24
CA HIS A 11 16.52 -1.65 4.78
C HIS A 11 16.77 -0.90 6.09
N VAL A 12 15.81 -0.15 6.60
CA VAL A 12 15.99 0.68 7.80
C VAL A 12 15.03 0.24 8.90
N VAL A 13 15.56 0.07 10.10
CA VAL A 13 14.83 -0.17 11.34
C VAL A 13 14.91 1.09 12.20
N GLY A 14 13.82 1.46 12.86
CA GLY A 14 13.73 2.67 13.69
C GLY A 14 14.49 2.60 15.02
N ASP A 15 15.10 1.45 15.31
CA ASP A 15 15.87 1.21 16.53
C ASP A 15 17.32 0.85 16.23
N SER A 16 18.19 1.02 17.24
CA SER A 16 19.60 0.60 17.17
C SER A 16 19.70 -0.86 17.59
N VAL A 17 19.81 -1.75 16.62
CA VAL A 17 19.83 -3.21 16.85
C VAL A 17 21.24 -3.74 16.67
N MET A 18 21.91 -4.16 17.74
CA MET A 18 23.24 -4.80 17.71
C MET A 18 23.11 -6.29 17.38
N SER A 19 24.14 -6.88 16.79
CA SER A 19 24.17 -8.32 16.47
C SER A 19 23.98 -9.21 17.70
N SER A 20 24.46 -8.77 18.88
CA SER A 20 24.28 -9.45 20.16
C SER A 20 22.82 -9.48 20.67
N MET A 21 21.95 -8.65 20.12
CA MET A 21 20.51 -8.57 20.44
C MET A 21 19.66 -9.46 19.54
N LEU A 22 20.25 -10.03 18.50
CA LEU A 22 19.54 -10.84 17.52
C LEU A 22 19.40 -12.29 17.99
N SER A 23 18.23 -12.86 17.73
CA SER A 23 17.92 -14.26 18.00
C SER A 23 17.42 -14.95 16.72
N ASN A 24 17.70 -16.24 16.61
CA ASN A 24 17.23 -17.01 15.46
C ASN A 24 15.69 -17.08 15.41
N GLY A 25 15.11 -16.76 14.26
CA GLY A 25 13.66 -16.69 14.07
C GLY A 25 13.03 -15.37 14.54
N GLN A 26 13.81 -14.41 15.04
CA GLN A 26 13.31 -13.09 15.43
C GLN A 26 12.82 -12.32 14.19
N THR A 27 11.70 -11.63 14.33
CA THR A 27 11.22 -10.66 13.35
C THR A 27 11.52 -9.25 13.81
N VAL A 28 11.87 -8.38 12.89
CA VAL A 28 12.18 -6.97 13.14
C VAL A 28 11.40 -6.12 12.14
N THR A 29 10.59 -5.19 12.64
CA THR A 29 9.78 -4.32 11.80
C THR A 29 10.62 -3.19 11.23
N THR A 30 10.58 -3.01 9.92
CA THR A 30 11.30 -1.96 9.20
C THR A 30 10.52 -0.64 9.16
N LEU A 31 11.15 0.45 8.70
CA LEU A 31 10.46 1.73 8.47
C LEU A 31 9.39 1.66 7.36
N LEU A 32 9.41 0.60 6.56
CA LEU A 32 8.34 0.33 5.60
C LEU A 32 7.06 -0.21 6.27
N GLY A 33 7.18 -0.75 7.50
CA GLY A 33 6.10 -1.42 8.21
C GLY A 33 6.03 -2.93 7.97
N SER A 34 6.81 -3.46 7.03
CA SER A 34 6.95 -4.92 6.80
C SER A 34 8.12 -5.48 7.59
N ASP A 35 8.00 -6.71 8.05
CA ASP A 35 9.01 -7.36 8.86
C ASP A 35 10.13 -8.00 8.03
N VAL A 36 11.33 -8.02 8.59
CA VAL A 36 12.43 -8.89 8.16
C VAL A 36 12.64 -9.98 9.22
N THR A 37 13.04 -11.16 8.77
CA THR A 37 13.30 -12.30 9.65
C THR A 37 14.81 -12.51 9.81
N VAL A 38 15.25 -12.67 11.05
CA VAL A 38 16.62 -13.02 11.41
C VAL A 38 16.77 -14.54 11.41
N THR A 39 17.72 -15.06 10.65
CA THR A 39 18.12 -16.46 10.69
C THR A 39 19.58 -16.58 11.09
N ILE A 40 19.87 -17.41 12.08
CA ILE A 40 21.25 -17.67 12.53
C ILE A 40 21.55 -19.14 12.25
N THR A 41 22.49 -19.40 11.35
CA THR A 41 22.89 -20.75 10.96
C THR A 41 24.39 -20.82 10.68
N GLY A 42 25.07 -21.86 11.17
CA GLY A 42 26.51 -22.04 10.99
C GLY A 42 27.36 -20.90 11.56
N GLY A 43 26.87 -20.13 12.51
CA GLY A 43 27.55 -18.96 13.07
C GLY A 43 27.39 -17.69 12.25
N ASN A 44 26.67 -17.74 11.13
CA ASN A 44 26.35 -16.57 10.28
C ASN A 44 24.94 -16.08 10.57
N VAL A 45 24.77 -14.75 10.47
CA VAL A 45 23.47 -14.06 10.59
C VAL A 45 22.96 -13.72 9.20
N TYR A 46 21.69 -13.99 8.96
CA TYR A 46 20.98 -13.64 7.74
C TYR A 46 19.77 -12.77 8.09
N ILE A 47 19.53 -11.77 7.27
CA ILE A 47 18.30 -10.98 7.29
C ILE A 47 17.50 -11.39 6.06
N ASN A 48 16.37 -12.06 6.25
CA ASN A 48 15.73 -12.84 5.21
C ASN A 48 16.73 -13.81 4.56
N ASN A 49 17.09 -13.58 3.29
CA ASN A 49 18.08 -14.38 2.56
C ASN A 49 19.45 -13.69 2.36
N ALA A 50 19.62 -12.44 2.85
CA ALA A 50 20.86 -11.70 2.75
C ALA A 50 21.77 -11.99 3.95
N MET A 51 23.02 -12.39 3.72
CA MET A 51 23.99 -12.64 4.77
C MET A 51 24.58 -11.34 5.30
N VAL A 52 24.69 -11.20 6.60
CA VAL A 52 25.42 -10.11 7.24
C VAL A 52 26.93 -10.41 7.14
N THR A 53 27.63 -9.64 6.33
CA THR A 53 29.07 -9.79 6.08
C THR A 53 29.94 -8.99 7.06
N VAL A 54 29.43 -7.84 7.52
CA VAL A 54 30.04 -7.03 8.59
C VAL A 54 28.94 -6.55 9.52
N ALA A 55 29.08 -6.83 10.80
CA ALA A 55 28.10 -6.42 11.80
C ALA A 55 28.62 -5.26 12.66
N ASP A 56 27.68 -4.55 13.31
CA ASP A 56 27.92 -3.61 14.40
C ASP A 56 28.87 -2.44 14.04
N ILE A 57 28.74 -1.86 12.85
CA ILE A 57 29.40 -0.59 12.53
C ILE A 57 28.59 0.53 13.20
N VAL A 58 29.13 1.06 14.29
CA VAL A 58 28.45 2.05 15.12
C VAL A 58 28.73 3.46 14.61
N GLY A 59 27.67 4.21 14.34
CA GLY A 59 27.69 5.65 14.09
C GLY A 59 27.07 6.43 15.25
N ASP A 60 27.15 7.75 15.20
CA ASP A 60 26.62 8.63 16.26
C ASP A 60 25.08 8.53 16.43
N ASN A 61 24.36 8.11 15.40
CA ASN A 61 22.89 8.06 15.36
C ASN A 61 22.32 6.67 15.05
N GLY A 62 23.13 5.62 15.04
CA GLY A 62 22.66 4.26 14.75
C GLY A 62 23.73 3.24 14.47
N VAL A 63 23.33 2.07 14.02
CA VAL A 63 24.21 0.94 13.70
C VAL A 63 23.99 0.54 12.24
N VAL A 64 25.07 0.19 11.55
CA VAL A 64 25.02 -0.33 10.18
C VAL A 64 25.52 -1.77 10.16
N HIS A 65 24.74 -2.64 9.52
CA HIS A 65 25.11 -4.00 9.16
C HIS A 65 25.29 -4.09 7.65
N VAL A 66 26.41 -4.56 7.19
CA VAL A 66 26.65 -4.80 5.74
C VAL A 66 26.10 -6.14 5.37
N ILE A 67 25.29 -6.18 4.33
CA ILE A 67 24.68 -7.40 3.79
C ILE A 67 25.12 -7.64 2.34
N ASP A 68 25.10 -8.90 1.90
CA ASP A 68 25.57 -9.32 0.58
C ASP A 68 24.52 -9.25 -0.52
N ALA A 69 23.26 -8.96 -0.16
CA ALA A 69 22.14 -8.85 -1.11
C ALA A 69 21.17 -7.72 -0.74
N VAL A 70 20.45 -7.23 -1.74
CA VAL A 70 19.39 -6.25 -1.54
C VAL A 70 18.14 -6.94 -0.98
N LEU A 71 17.59 -6.40 0.10
CA LEU A 71 16.32 -6.83 0.65
C LEU A 71 15.18 -6.27 -0.21
N LEU A 72 14.39 -7.16 -0.79
CA LEU A 72 13.17 -6.77 -1.49
C LEU A 72 11.97 -6.95 -0.55
N PRO A 73 11.15 -5.91 -0.34
CA PRO A 73 9.95 -6.05 0.46
C PRO A 73 9.02 -7.10 -0.15
N PRO A 74 8.27 -7.85 0.69
CA PRO A 74 7.29 -8.79 0.20
C PRO A 74 6.24 -8.06 -0.65
N THR A 75 5.88 -8.63 -1.79
CA THR A 75 4.68 -8.21 -2.50
C THR A 75 3.48 -8.85 -1.81
N PRO A 76 2.42 -8.10 -1.49
CA PRO A 76 1.19 -8.69 -0.99
C PRO A 76 0.71 -9.79 -1.94
N SER A 77 0.33 -10.94 -1.41
CA SER A 77 -0.13 -12.08 -2.23
C SER A 77 -1.51 -11.85 -2.85
N ASN A 78 -2.23 -10.83 -2.40
CA ASN A 78 -3.54 -10.41 -2.90
C ASN A 78 -3.71 -8.90 -2.65
N SER A 79 -2.98 -8.09 -3.38
CA SER A 79 -3.02 -6.63 -3.23
C SER A 79 -4.39 -6.05 -3.62
N VAL A 80 -4.68 -4.82 -3.19
CA VAL A 80 -5.90 -4.10 -3.62
C VAL A 80 -5.97 -3.96 -5.15
N TYR A 81 -4.82 -3.89 -5.84
CA TYR A 81 -4.77 -3.94 -7.29
C TYR A 81 -5.19 -5.32 -7.83
N ASP A 82 -4.72 -6.42 -7.23
CA ASP A 82 -5.07 -7.77 -7.69
C ASP A 82 -6.56 -8.04 -7.50
N ILE A 83 -7.18 -7.51 -6.43
CA ILE A 83 -8.64 -7.55 -6.24
C ILE A 83 -9.35 -6.82 -7.38
N ILE A 84 -8.89 -5.62 -7.74
CA ILE A 84 -9.49 -4.82 -8.82
C ILE A 84 -9.32 -5.52 -10.18
N SER A 85 -8.12 -5.97 -10.51
CA SER A 85 -7.79 -6.57 -11.82
C SER A 85 -8.45 -7.94 -12.04
N ASN A 86 -8.77 -8.67 -10.97
CA ASN A 86 -9.51 -9.93 -11.06
C ASN A 86 -11.04 -9.75 -11.05
N SER A 87 -11.54 -8.51 -10.95
CA SER A 87 -12.96 -8.21 -10.90
C SER A 87 -13.52 -7.89 -12.29
N ALA A 88 -14.56 -8.61 -12.69
CA ALA A 88 -15.26 -8.35 -13.95
C ALA A 88 -16.03 -7.00 -13.98
N ASP A 89 -16.25 -6.38 -12.83
CA ASP A 89 -17.05 -5.16 -12.69
C ASP A 89 -16.18 -3.89 -12.57
N HIS A 90 -14.85 -4.00 -12.63
CA HIS A 90 -13.91 -2.89 -12.42
C HIS A 90 -12.88 -2.75 -13.57
N THR A 91 -13.25 -3.16 -14.78
CA THR A 91 -12.33 -3.19 -15.94
C THR A 91 -11.89 -1.77 -16.36
N ILE A 92 -12.77 -0.78 -16.25
CA ILE A 92 -12.45 0.63 -16.57
C ILE A 92 -11.49 1.20 -15.52
N LEU A 93 -11.69 0.86 -14.24
CA LEU A 93 -10.81 1.28 -13.15
C LEU A 93 -9.42 0.68 -13.31
N GLU A 94 -9.30 -0.61 -13.64
CA GLU A 94 -8.04 -1.28 -13.92
C GLU A 94 -7.26 -0.56 -15.03
N ILE A 95 -7.90 -0.32 -16.19
CA ILE A 95 -7.31 0.40 -17.31
C ILE A 95 -6.82 1.79 -16.88
N ALA A 96 -7.61 2.51 -16.09
CA ALA A 96 -7.23 3.84 -15.60
C ALA A 96 -6.00 3.79 -14.68
N ILE A 97 -5.96 2.84 -13.74
CA ILE A 97 -4.83 2.61 -12.84
C ILE A 97 -3.55 2.30 -13.62
N ASP A 98 -3.64 1.40 -14.60
CA ASP A 98 -2.50 0.99 -15.44
C ASP A 98 -1.99 2.16 -16.30
N THR A 99 -2.91 2.90 -16.91
CA THR A 99 -2.58 4.05 -17.75
C THR A 99 -1.87 5.17 -16.97
N CYS A 100 -2.24 5.35 -15.67
CA CYS A 100 -1.59 6.30 -14.76
C CYS A 100 -0.33 5.75 -14.08
N GLY A 101 0.04 4.47 -14.32
CA GLY A 101 1.21 3.84 -13.71
C GLY A 101 1.09 3.61 -12.20
N LEU A 102 -0.15 3.58 -11.65
CA LEU A 102 -0.40 3.41 -10.22
C LEU A 102 -0.43 1.94 -9.77
N ALA A 103 -0.44 0.99 -10.70
CA ALA A 103 -0.47 -0.44 -10.40
C ALA A 103 0.67 -0.87 -9.47
N GLY A 104 1.89 -0.39 -9.69
CA GLY A 104 3.05 -0.68 -8.84
C GLY A 104 2.88 -0.16 -7.40
N THR A 105 2.27 1.00 -7.23
CA THR A 105 1.97 1.57 -5.90
C THR A 105 0.92 0.73 -5.18
N LEU A 106 -0.17 0.36 -5.85
CA LEU A 106 -1.28 -0.39 -5.25
C LEU A 106 -0.97 -1.89 -5.05
N LYS A 107 0.08 -2.41 -5.68
CA LYS A 107 0.69 -3.73 -5.41
C LYS A 107 1.72 -3.70 -4.29
N GLY A 108 2.15 -2.52 -3.90
CA GLY A 108 3.13 -2.33 -2.85
C GLY A 108 2.58 -2.66 -1.45
N PRO A 109 3.47 -2.64 -0.45
CA PRO A 109 3.05 -2.83 0.94
C PRO A 109 2.16 -1.65 1.36
N GLY A 110 0.90 -1.97 1.71
CA GLY A 110 -0.07 -1.01 2.23
C GLY A 110 0.29 -0.47 3.62
N PRO A 111 -0.71 -0.13 4.42
CA PRO A 111 -2.13 -0.40 4.16
C PRO A 111 -2.76 0.55 3.14
N PHE A 112 -3.71 0.04 2.36
CA PHE A 112 -4.53 0.85 1.45
C PHE A 112 -6.01 0.50 1.60
N THR A 113 -6.86 1.51 1.51
CA THR A 113 -8.31 1.34 1.27
C THR A 113 -8.64 2.00 -0.05
N VAL A 114 -9.28 1.27 -0.95
CA VAL A 114 -9.70 1.78 -2.26
C VAL A 114 -11.22 1.82 -2.33
N PHE A 115 -11.77 3.00 -2.56
CA PHE A 115 -13.18 3.17 -2.91
C PHE A 115 -13.31 2.95 -4.42
N ALA A 116 -13.52 1.70 -4.83
CA ALA A 116 -13.45 1.28 -6.22
C ALA A 116 -14.77 1.54 -6.98
N PRO A 117 -14.85 2.50 -7.92
CA PRO A 117 -16.03 2.69 -8.76
C PRO A 117 -16.16 1.52 -9.74
N THR A 118 -17.37 0.99 -9.88
CA THR A 118 -17.69 -0.04 -10.87
C THR A 118 -17.74 0.53 -12.29
N ASP A 119 -17.68 -0.34 -13.30
CA ASP A 119 -17.86 0.05 -14.71
C ASP A 119 -19.24 0.73 -14.92
N ALA A 120 -20.26 0.32 -14.19
CA ALA A 120 -21.57 0.97 -14.21
C ALA A 120 -21.51 2.43 -13.71
N ALA A 121 -20.71 2.71 -12.67
CA ALA A 121 -20.52 4.07 -12.16
C ALA A 121 -19.77 4.95 -13.19
N PHE A 122 -18.76 4.42 -13.85
CA PHE A 122 -18.07 5.12 -14.95
C PHE A 122 -18.98 5.39 -16.14
N ASN A 123 -19.83 4.42 -16.51
CA ASN A 123 -20.76 4.55 -17.62
C ASN A 123 -21.92 5.53 -17.32
N ALA A 124 -22.17 5.84 -16.06
CA ALA A 124 -23.13 6.88 -15.65
C ALA A 124 -22.60 8.32 -15.80
N LEU A 125 -21.30 8.49 -16.04
CA LEU A 125 -20.72 9.81 -16.29
C LEU A 125 -21.18 10.38 -17.64
N PRO A 126 -21.21 11.70 -17.81
CA PRO A 126 -21.52 12.34 -19.09
C PRO A 126 -20.64 11.79 -20.24
N ALA A 127 -21.24 11.64 -21.43
CA ALA A 127 -20.53 11.12 -22.58
C ALA A 127 -19.23 11.90 -22.87
N GLY A 128 -18.14 11.18 -23.13
CA GLY A 128 -16.83 11.76 -23.41
C GLY A 128 -15.98 12.08 -22.17
N THR A 129 -16.52 12.00 -20.95
CA THR A 129 -15.76 12.27 -19.71
C THR A 129 -14.57 11.32 -19.58
N ILE A 130 -14.76 10.02 -19.74
CA ILE A 130 -13.70 9.01 -19.63
C ILE A 130 -12.61 9.26 -20.67
N THR A 131 -12.99 9.51 -21.93
CA THR A 131 -12.05 9.79 -23.02
C THR A 131 -11.24 11.07 -22.75
N SER A 132 -11.88 12.10 -22.21
CA SER A 132 -11.21 13.34 -21.81
C SER A 132 -10.21 13.13 -20.69
N LEU A 133 -10.54 12.32 -19.67
CA LEU A 133 -9.67 11.99 -18.56
C LEU A 133 -8.48 11.15 -19.01
N LEU A 134 -8.69 10.15 -19.88
CA LEU A 134 -7.59 9.35 -20.45
C LEU A 134 -6.63 10.18 -21.30
N SER A 135 -7.08 11.33 -21.82
CA SER A 135 -6.23 12.30 -22.52
C SER A 135 -5.54 13.30 -21.58
N ASN A 136 -5.90 13.32 -20.29
CA ASN A 136 -5.34 14.19 -19.26
C ASN A 136 -4.89 13.36 -18.03
N LEU A 137 -3.74 12.69 -18.18
CA LEU A 137 -3.22 11.78 -17.15
C LEU A 137 -3.00 12.44 -15.79
N PRO A 138 -2.52 13.69 -15.67
CA PRO A 138 -2.42 14.33 -14.35
C PRO A 138 -3.78 14.41 -13.64
N ALA A 139 -4.83 14.89 -14.30
CA ALA A 139 -6.16 14.98 -13.71
C ALA A 139 -6.74 13.58 -13.37
N LEU A 140 -6.52 12.59 -14.23
CA LEU A 140 -6.93 11.22 -13.96
C LEU A 140 -6.20 10.63 -12.75
N THR A 141 -4.90 10.90 -12.63
CA THR A 141 -4.08 10.46 -11.48
C THR A 141 -4.59 11.06 -10.17
N ASP A 142 -4.94 12.35 -10.15
CA ASP A 142 -5.48 13.01 -8.96
C ASP A 142 -6.84 12.42 -8.58
N ILE A 143 -7.72 12.17 -9.56
CA ILE A 143 -9.00 11.49 -9.33
C ILE A 143 -8.80 10.09 -8.76
N LEU A 144 -7.88 9.30 -9.30
CA LEU A 144 -7.59 7.95 -8.79
C LEU A 144 -7.04 7.99 -7.37
N LYS A 145 -6.12 8.90 -7.06
CA LYS A 145 -5.60 9.11 -5.69
C LYS A 145 -6.69 9.58 -4.71
N TYR A 146 -7.66 10.34 -5.18
CA TYR A 146 -8.82 10.75 -4.39
C TYR A 146 -9.72 9.57 -4.00
N HIS A 147 -9.65 8.45 -4.71
CA HIS A 147 -10.35 7.19 -4.38
C HIS A 147 -9.55 6.25 -3.48
N VAL A 148 -8.33 6.62 -3.09
CA VAL A 148 -7.45 5.78 -2.27
C VAL A 148 -7.11 6.46 -0.96
N VAL A 149 -7.19 5.73 0.14
CA VAL A 149 -6.73 6.12 1.47
C VAL A 149 -5.50 5.31 1.82
N GLY A 150 -4.48 5.95 2.39
CA GLY A 150 -3.23 5.31 2.84
C GLY A 150 -3.35 4.67 4.22
N ASP A 151 -4.49 4.08 4.54
CA ASP A 151 -4.76 3.39 5.79
C ASP A 151 -5.76 2.25 5.55
N SER A 152 -5.84 1.30 6.49
CA SER A 152 -6.82 0.22 6.48
C SER A 152 -8.10 0.68 7.17
N VAL A 153 -9.13 1.01 6.38
CA VAL A 153 -10.42 1.51 6.87
C VAL A 153 -11.51 0.48 6.60
N MET A 154 -11.85 -0.32 7.59
CA MET A 154 -12.95 -1.30 7.52
C MET A 154 -14.31 -0.62 7.76
N SER A 155 -15.37 -1.17 7.21
CA SER A 155 -16.74 -0.63 7.38
C SER A 155 -17.16 -0.53 8.85
N SER A 156 -16.70 -1.46 9.69
CA SER A 156 -16.93 -1.47 11.14
C SER A 156 -16.24 -0.33 11.89
N MET A 157 -15.24 0.32 11.28
CA MET A 157 -14.50 1.44 11.85
C MET A 157 -15.08 2.80 11.44
N LEU A 158 -16.04 2.81 10.51
CA LEU A 158 -16.64 4.02 10.00
C LEU A 158 -17.72 4.56 10.92
N SER A 159 -17.76 5.88 11.08
CA SER A 159 -18.79 6.61 11.84
C SER A 159 -19.44 7.67 10.95
N ASN A 160 -20.72 7.94 11.22
CA ASN A 160 -21.44 8.96 10.46
C ASN A 160 -20.84 10.34 10.71
N GLY A 161 -20.53 11.08 9.64
CA GLY A 161 -19.85 12.37 9.67
C GLY A 161 -18.32 12.26 9.79
N GLN A 162 -17.74 11.09 9.78
CA GLN A 162 -16.28 10.89 9.80
C GLN A 162 -15.65 11.49 8.54
N ILE A 163 -14.51 12.14 8.73
CA ILE A 163 -13.69 12.69 7.64
C ILE A 163 -12.49 11.77 7.47
N VAL A 164 -12.18 11.41 6.24
CA VAL A 164 -11.04 10.55 5.88
C VAL A 164 -10.23 11.23 4.78
N THR A 165 -8.93 11.43 5.03
CA THR A 165 -8.03 12.06 4.07
C THR A 165 -7.53 11.03 3.03
N THR A 166 -7.61 11.37 1.77
CA THR A 166 -7.21 10.52 0.64
C THR A 166 -5.73 10.67 0.30
N LEU A 167 -5.18 9.82 -0.57
CA LEU A 167 -3.81 9.95 -1.07
C LEU A 167 -3.59 11.17 -1.97
N GLU A 168 -4.66 11.76 -2.48
CA GLU A 168 -4.59 13.03 -3.21
C GLU A 168 -4.38 14.22 -2.25
N GLY A 169 -4.78 14.06 -0.98
CA GLY A 169 -4.65 15.07 0.08
C GLY A 169 -5.95 15.78 0.44
N SER A 170 -7.01 15.60 -0.34
CA SER A 170 -8.35 16.11 -0.04
C SER A 170 -9.16 15.08 0.76
N ASP A 171 -10.15 15.58 1.50
CA ASP A 171 -10.97 14.77 2.38
C ASP A 171 -12.23 14.23 1.70
N VAL A 172 -12.64 13.04 2.13
CA VAL A 172 -13.97 12.49 1.89
C VAL A 172 -14.75 12.40 3.19
N THR A 173 -16.08 12.56 3.11
CA THR A 173 -16.96 12.47 4.28
C THR A 173 -17.76 11.16 4.22
N VAL A 174 -17.77 10.44 5.34
CA VAL A 174 -18.58 9.25 5.52
C VAL A 174 -19.98 9.64 5.98
N ALA A 175 -21.00 9.17 5.31
CA ALA A 175 -22.38 9.26 5.76
C ALA A 175 -22.97 7.86 5.94
N ILE A 176 -23.69 7.63 7.03
CA ILE A 176 -24.39 6.36 7.30
C ILE A 176 -25.86 6.66 7.40
N SER A 177 -26.65 6.08 6.49
CA SER A 177 -28.11 6.28 6.43
C SER A 177 -28.83 5.01 6.01
N GLY A 178 -29.86 4.65 6.75
CA GLY A 178 -30.65 3.44 6.44
C GLY A 178 -29.85 2.12 6.44
N GLY A 179 -28.74 2.07 7.20
CA GLY A 179 -27.83 0.92 7.22
C GLY A 179 -26.84 0.86 6.06
N ASN A 180 -26.86 1.84 5.16
CA ASN A 180 -25.91 1.97 4.05
C ASN A 180 -24.82 2.99 4.37
N VAL A 181 -23.62 2.72 3.89
CA VAL A 181 -22.46 3.63 3.97
C VAL A 181 -22.34 4.39 2.66
N TYR A 182 -22.08 5.68 2.75
CA TYR A 182 -21.81 6.57 1.62
C TYR A 182 -20.48 7.25 1.84
N ILE A 183 -19.69 7.35 0.79
CA ILE A 183 -18.48 8.19 0.72
C ILE A 183 -18.82 9.40 -0.12
N ASN A 184 -18.90 10.57 0.51
CA ASN A 184 -19.58 11.74 -0.05
C ASN A 184 -21.04 11.37 -0.44
N ASN A 185 -21.33 11.31 -1.74
CA ASN A 185 -22.66 10.94 -2.26
C ASN A 185 -22.68 9.53 -2.89
N ALA A 186 -21.56 8.82 -2.95
CA ALA A 186 -21.44 7.50 -3.54
C ALA A 186 -21.76 6.41 -2.51
N MET A 187 -22.72 5.55 -2.79
CA MET A 187 -23.07 4.42 -1.93
C MET A 187 -22.03 3.31 -2.05
N VAL A 188 -21.56 2.80 -0.91
CA VAL A 188 -20.73 1.60 -0.85
C VAL A 188 -21.66 0.38 -1.01
N THR A 189 -21.53 -0.31 -2.14
CA THR A 189 -22.38 -1.46 -2.47
C THR A 189 -21.84 -2.78 -1.91
N VAL A 190 -20.52 -2.91 -1.86
CA VAL A 190 -19.81 -4.05 -1.26
C VAL A 190 -18.67 -3.48 -0.41
N ALA A 191 -18.57 -3.92 0.83
CA ALA A 191 -17.53 -3.45 1.74
C ALA A 191 -16.59 -4.59 2.16
N ASP A 192 -15.39 -4.21 2.65
CA ASP A 192 -14.45 -5.09 3.34
C ASP A 192 -13.94 -6.27 2.50
N ILE A 193 -13.68 -6.03 1.20
CA ILE A 193 -12.93 -6.98 0.38
C ILE A 193 -11.44 -6.80 0.75
N VAL A 194 -10.86 -7.79 1.39
CA VAL A 194 -9.51 -7.73 1.96
C VAL A 194 -8.52 -8.45 1.05
N GLY A 195 -7.34 -7.83 0.85
CA GLY A 195 -6.22 -8.36 0.10
C GLY A 195 -4.98 -8.63 0.99
#